data_960d3804ab6847a470af39e66f11bb10
#
_entry.id   960d3804ab6847a470af39e66f11bb10
#
_cell.length_a   1.000
_cell.length_b   1.000
_cell.length_c   1.000
_cell.angle_alpha   90.00
_cell.angle_beta   90.00
_cell.angle_gamma   90.00
#
_symmetry.space_group_name_H-M   'P 1'
#
loop_
_entity.id
_entity.type
_entity.pdbx_description
1 polymer ?
#
loop_
_entity_poly.entity_id
_entity_poly.type
_entity_poly.pdbx_seq_one_letter_code
_entity_poly.pdbx_strand_id
1 'polypeptide(L)'
;MRPMLISCSASLLALALSLSACQTAPLSAPLPTSALEIHIAHINDHHSHLDAIPDFEISLDGVSTRVEAGGFPRLTTLFKTSQGLPNLLKLHAGDAITGTLYHTLYQGEADAALMNSVCFDAFELGNHEFDEGDAGLQRFLDDLRSGPCRTTVLAANVEAAIGTPLSPVAAHDYLNPYLLKSFGNVTVGIIGIEVRGKTMNSSRPLASTRFADEVASAQKYIDRLRAQGIRHIILLTHQGYAADLAMAAQLSEVDVIIGGDSHTLLGDFSAIGIDASSGPYPTVVRNRDGDPVCIGQAWEYAKAFGLLQVRFDAQGRVESCRGEVTLPIGDDFRQKDASGTFVAVDAATRARIVNALQGPGGARVVTADPPAQATLARFADRLEDLKKQQIGIASESLCLVRVPGESTNRSSGVAGCEQANTLARGSDIAQAVAIAYRQASRLADIALQNGGGIRGALPQGEVSFNTAYTVLPYSNVLFELQLSGSQIVEVLEDAVGNYLDRGGSDGSHPYAAGLRWQLDLSQPRGRRFSAIEVQRKGSETWQAIDPHGSYTLVTSDYLATGSDGYTTLGRIHQAGHSVNTYLNYTQTFVDYLLARGTVNRPAAADYSHQRVISRDGRVLP
;
A
#
# COMPACT_ATOMS: atom_id res chain seq x y z
N MET A 1 30.38 -100.11 -6.43
CA MET A 1 30.74 -100.87 -7.61
C MET A 1 31.12 -99.96 -8.74
N ARG A 2 32.14 -100.30 -9.35
CA ARG A 2 32.95 -99.69 -10.37
C ARG A 2 32.22 -99.13 -11.61
N PRO A 3 32.97 -98.46 -12.45
CA PRO A 3 32.78 -97.20 -13.16
C PRO A 3 32.57 -97.49 -14.66
N MET A 4 32.26 -96.43 -15.37
CA MET A 4 32.66 -96.41 -16.79
C MET A 4 32.97 -94.98 -17.30
N LEU A 5 34.24 -94.87 -17.61
CA LEU A 5 34.80 -93.77 -18.44
C LEU A 5 34.28 -93.90 -19.87
N ILE A 6 33.95 -92.82 -20.52
CA ILE A 6 34.19 -92.68 -21.93
C ILE A 6 34.64 -91.24 -22.22
N SER A 7 35.78 -91.18 -22.86
CA SER A 7 36.53 -90.09 -23.40
C SER A 7 35.84 -89.53 -24.66
N CYS A 8 36.03 -88.28 -24.97
CA CYS A 8 36.56 -87.70 -26.22
C CYS A 8 35.92 -86.40 -26.59
N SER A 9 36.75 -85.55 -26.84
CA SER A 9 37.02 -84.67 -28.03
C SER A 9 36.88 -83.23 -27.77
N ALA A 10 38.01 -82.57 -27.76
CA ALA A 10 38.17 -81.11 -27.83
C ALA A 10 37.63 -80.55 -29.17
N SER A 11 36.81 -79.53 -29.06
CA SER A 11 36.58 -78.66 -30.17
C SER A 11 36.74 -77.21 -29.65
N LEU A 12 37.81 -76.55 -30.04
CA LEU A 12 38.05 -75.15 -29.90
C LEU A 12 36.98 -74.37 -30.69
N LEU A 13 36.08 -73.63 -29.96
CA LEU A 13 35.25 -72.65 -30.57
C LEU A 13 35.66 -71.28 -30.03
N ALA A 14 36.26 -70.46 -30.91
CA ALA A 14 36.65 -69.08 -30.60
C ALA A 14 35.39 -68.22 -30.36
N LEU A 15 35.21 -67.77 -29.10
CA LEU A 15 34.13 -66.84 -28.72
C LEU A 15 34.63 -65.41 -28.97
N ALA A 16 34.16 -64.80 -30.07
CA ALA A 16 34.38 -63.39 -30.36
C ALA A 16 33.56 -62.59 -29.34
N LEU A 17 34.21 -61.90 -28.40
CA LEU A 17 33.59 -60.88 -27.54
C LEU A 17 33.28 -59.68 -28.42
N SER A 18 32.00 -59.50 -28.78
CA SER A 18 31.47 -58.26 -29.29
C SER A 18 31.27 -57.30 -28.10
N LEU A 19 32.18 -56.36 -27.91
CA LEU A 19 31.98 -55.18 -27.05
C LEU A 19 30.86 -54.34 -27.71
N SER A 20 29.64 -54.48 -27.19
CA SER A 20 28.58 -53.52 -27.44
C SER A 20 28.94 -52.20 -26.69
N ALA A 21 29.53 -51.26 -27.41
CA ALA A 21 29.62 -49.88 -26.96
C ALA A 21 28.17 -49.33 -26.76
N CYS A 22 27.75 -49.13 -25.51
CA CYS A 22 26.60 -48.27 -25.22
C CYS A 22 26.94 -46.89 -25.77
N GLN A 23 26.47 -46.61 -26.98
CA GLN A 23 26.34 -45.22 -27.43
C GLN A 23 25.29 -44.56 -26.54
N THR A 24 25.76 -43.73 -25.61
CA THR A 24 24.89 -42.72 -24.98
C THR A 24 24.37 -41.88 -26.12
N ALA A 25 23.07 -41.97 -26.38
CA ALA A 25 22.39 -41.04 -27.28
C ALA A 25 22.71 -39.62 -26.83
N PRO A 26 23.10 -38.70 -27.71
CA PRO A 26 23.26 -37.31 -27.31
C PRO A 26 21.93 -36.86 -26.74
N LEU A 27 21.96 -36.27 -25.52
CA LEU A 27 20.84 -35.51 -24.99
C LEU A 27 20.35 -34.62 -26.12
N SER A 28 19.13 -34.87 -26.59
CA SER A 28 18.52 -34.04 -27.65
C SER A 28 18.66 -32.60 -27.19
N ALA A 29 19.29 -31.79 -28.03
CA ALA A 29 19.30 -30.34 -27.84
C ALA A 29 17.85 -29.90 -27.62
N PRO A 30 17.59 -29.06 -26.62
CA PRO A 30 16.23 -28.57 -26.40
C PRO A 30 15.72 -27.98 -27.70
N LEU A 31 14.52 -28.41 -28.11
CA LEU A 31 13.83 -27.85 -29.27
C LEU A 31 13.84 -26.32 -29.13
N PRO A 32 14.16 -25.57 -30.21
CA PRO A 32 14.11 -24.12 -30.16
C PRO A 32 12.71 -23.74 -29.71
N THR A 33 12.62 -23.04 -28.57
CA THR A 33 11.36 -22.46 -28.12
C THR A 33 10.93 -21.46 -29.19
N SER A 34 9.70 -21.56 -29.67
CA SER A 34 9.15 -20.55 -30.57
C SER A 34 9.15 -19.20 -29.86
N ALA A 35 9.44 -18.12 -30.61
CA ALA A 35 9.29 -16.76 -30.05
C ALA A 35 7.91 -16.62 -29.41
N LEU A 36 7.89 -16.16 -28.16
CA LEU A 36 6.65 -15.99 -27.37
C LEU A 36 6.39 -14.50 -27.16
N GLU A 37 5.14 -14.12 -27.32
CA GLU A 37 4.65 -12.81 -26.87
C GLU A 37 3.56 -13.03 -25.85
N ILE A 38 3.68 -12.39 -24.70
CA ILE A 38 2.68 -12.43 -23.63
C ILE A 38 2.19 -11.01 -23.31
N HIS A 39 0.95 -10.93 -22.87
CA HIS A 39 0.35 -9.72 -22.32
C HIS A 39 0.07 -9.94 -20.85
N ILE A 40 0.45 -8.98 -20.01
CA ILE A 40 0.24 -9.01 -18.56
C ILE A 40 -0.61 -7.81 -18.19
N ALA A 41 -1.86 -8.08 -17.81
CA ALA A 41 -2.76 -7.09 -17.22
C ALA A 41 -2.66 -7.21 -15.71
N HIS A 42 -2.39 -6.11 -15.01
CA HIS A 42 -2.17 -6.18 -13.56
C HIS A 42 -2.65 -4.95 -12.81
N ILE A 43 -2.89 -5.15 -11.53
CA ILE A 43 -3.07 -4.13 -10.50
C ILE A 43 -2.34 -4.57 -9.23
N ASN A 44 -2.22 -3.65 -8.28
CA ASN A 44 -1.64 -3.84 -6.95
C ASN A 44 -2.31 -2.86 -5.97
N ASP A 45 -2.14 -3.11 -4.66
CA ASP A 45 -2.42 -2.16 -3.57
C ASP A 45 -3.79 -1.48 -3.67
N HIS A 46 -4.86 -2.25 -3.92
CA HIS A 46 -6.18 -1.64 -4.02
C HIS A 46 -6.81 -1.35 -2.64
N HIS A 47 -6.38 -2.03 -1.57
CA HIS A 47 -6.67 -1.68 -0.19
C HIS A 47 -8.15 -1.41 0.09
N SER A 48 -9.02 -2.29 -0.35
CA SER A 48 -10.48 -2.14 -0.21
C SER A 48 -11.03 -0.80 -0.75
N HIS A 49 -10.28 -0.06 -1.57
CA HIS A 49 -10.79 1.11 -2.29
C HIS A 49 -11.56 0.62 -3.51
N LEU A 50 -12.82 0.23 -3.28
CA LEU A 50 -13.66 -0.38 -4.31
C LEU A 50 -14.45 0.65 -5.11
N ASP A 51 -14.83 1.77 -4.46
CA ASP A 51 -15.47 2.90 -5.11
C ASP A 51 -14.49 3.72 -5.95
N ALA A 52 -15.03 4.43 -6.93
CA ALA A 52 -14.28 5.49 -7.59
C ALA A 52 -14.00 6.65 -6.62
N ILE A 53 -12.84 7.28 -6.76
CA ILE A 53 -12.46 8.46 -5.99
C ILE A 53 -13.19 9.67 -6.60
N PRO A 54 -14.11 10.30 -5.87
CA PRO A 54 -14.81 11.48 -6.36
C PRO A 54 -13.88 12.70 -6.36
N ASP A 55 -14.21 13.68 -7.18
CA ASP A 55 -13.51 14.99 -7.22
C ASP A 55 -11.98 14.89 -7.40
N PHE A 56 -11.50 13.83 -8.06
CA PHE A 56 -10.09 13.69 -8.41
C PHE A 56 -9.72 14.78 -9.42
N GLU A 57 -8.65 15.53 -9.13
CA GLU A 57 -8.28 16.69 -9.91
C GLU A 57 -7.20 16.34 -10.95
N ILE A 58 -7.48 16.61 -12.22
CA ILE A 58 -6.54 16.53 -13.32
C ILE A 58 -6.39 17.92 -13.97
N SER A 59 -5.27 18.19 -14.62
CA SER A 59 -5.05 19.42 -15.36
C SER A 59 -4.97 19.12 -16.86
N LEU A 60 -5.87 19.68 -17.64
CA LEU A 60 -5.87 19.54 -19.10
C LEU A 60 -5.65 20.93 -19.71
N ASP A 61 -4.57 21.09 -20.47
CA ASP A 61 -4.17 22.38 -21.06
C ASP A 61 -4.11 23.52 -20.02
N GLY A 62 -3.68 23.19 -18.79
CA GLY A 62 -3.61 24.14 -17.67
C GLY A 62 -4.96 24.43 -17.00
N VAL A 63 -6.04 23.75 -17.39
CA VAL A 63 -7.36 23.90 -16.77
C VAL A 63 -7.59 22.76 -15.77
N SER A 64 -7.74 23.13 -14.48
CA SER A 64 -8.12 22.18 -13.43
C SER A 64 -9.51 21.62 -13.70
N THR A 65 -9.60 20.31 -13.79
CA THR A 65 -10.83 19.56 -14.07
C THR A 65 -11.01 18.46 -13.03
N ARG A 66 -12.17 18.42 -12.40
CA ARG A 66 -12.54 17.34 -11.48
C ARG A 66 -13.26 16.22 -12.21
N VAL A 67 -12.89 15.00 -11.85
CA VAL A 67 -13.44 13.74 -12.41
C VAL A 67 -13.58 12.70 -11.30
N GLU A 68 -14.35 11.67 -11.56
CA GLU A 68 -14.21 10.43 -10.79
C GLU A 68 -13.03 9.63 -11.33
N ALA A 69 -12.10 9.16 -10.48
CA ALA A 69 -10.96 8.35 -10.88
C ALA A 69 -11.00 6.94 -10.29
N GLY A 70 -10.55 5.96 -11.05
CA GLY A 70 -10.46 4.58 -10.59
C GLY A 70 -11.81 3.91 -10.34
N GLY A 71 -11.84 3.08 -9.31
CA GLY A 71 -12.96 2.23 -8.93
C GLY A 71 -12.88 0.84 -9.55
N PHE A 72 -13.07 -0.19 -8.71
CA PHE A 72 -12.91 -1.58 -9.13
C PHE A 72 -13.81 -1.99 -10.32
N PRO A 73 -15.06 -1.51 -10.45
CA PRO A 73 -15.89 -1.78 -11.63
C PRO A 73 -15.30 -1.26 -12.95
N ARG A 74 -14.57 -0.12 -12.95
CA ARG A 74 -13.86 0.37 -14.14
C ARG A 74 -12.62 -0.47 -14.46
N LEU A 75 -11.89 -0.91 -13.42
CA LEU A 75 -10.79 -1.86 -13.61
C LEU A 75 -11.31 -3.17 -14.23
N THR A 76 -12.44 -3.69 -13.75
CA THR A 76 -13.08 -4.89 -14.32
C THR A 76 -13.34 -4.72 -15.83
N THR A 77 -13.79 -3.53 -16.27
CA THR A 77 -13.96 -3.24 -17.70
C THR A 77 -12.64 -3.35 -18.45
N LEU A 78 -11.54 -2.77 -17.92
CA LEU A 78 -10.21 -2.84 -18.55
C LEU A 78 -9.69 -4.27 -18.64
N PHE A 79 -9.84 -5.07 -17.59
CA PHE A 79 -9.49 -6.51 -17.65
C PHE A 79 -10.33 -7.27 -18.67
N LYS A 80 -11.63 -7.00 -18.78
CA LYS A 80 -12.50 -7.65 -19.77
C LYS A 80 -12.17 -7.24 -21.20
N THR A 81 -11.86 -5.98 -21.43
CA THR A 81 -11.44 -5.52 -22.77
C THR A 81 -10.10 -6.09 -23.21
N SER A 82 -9.24 -6.43 -22.25
CA SER A 82 -7.96 -7.09 -22.51
C SER A 82 -8.08 -8.59 -22.84
N GLN A 83 -9.23 -9.23 -22.61
CA GLN A 83 -9.42 -10.68 -22.82
C GLN A 83 -9.19 -11.14 -24.26
N GLY A 84 -9.28 -10.24 -25.23
CA GLY A 84 -8.99 -10.53 -26.65
C GLY A 84 -7.49 -10.57 -26.99
N LEU A 85 -6.61 -10.18 -26.08
CA LEU A 85 -5.17 -10.18 -26.30
C LEU A 85 -4.61 -11.61 -26.26
N PRO A 86 -3.66 -11.96 -27.13
CA PRO A 86 -3.05 -13.27 -27.11
C PRO A 86 -2.21 -13.49 -25.86
N ASN A 87 -2.21 -14.72 -25.33
CA ASN A 87 -1.39 -15.13 -24.19
C ASN A 87 -1.49 -14.18 -22.99
N LEU A 88 -2.73 -13.82 -22.63
CA LEU A 88 -3.00 -12.90 -21.54
C LEU A 88 -2.79 -13.58 -20.16
N LEU A 89 -2.08 -12.88 -19.29
CA LEU A 89 -2.03 -13.12 -17.83
C LEU A 89 -2.74 -11.98 -17.09
N LYS A 90 -3.50 -12.30 -16.07
CA LYS A 90 -4.14 -11.33 -15.17
C LYS A 90 -3.58 -11.50 -13.77
N LEU A 91 -2.85 -10.52 -13.28
CA LEU A 91 -2.07 -10.60 -12.04
C LEU A 91 -2.49 -9.52 -11.05
N HIS A 92 -2.45 -9.85 -9.76
CA HIS A 92 -2.63 -8.92 -8.65
C HIS A 92 -1.44 -9.03 -7.70
N ALA A 93 -0.71 -7.94 -7.50
CA ALA A 93 0.55 -7.93 -6.77
C ALA A 93 0.41 -7.48 -5.31
N GLY A 94 -0.59 -8.04 -4.60
CA GLY A 94 -0.74 -7.89 -3.15
C GLY A 94 -1.49 -6.65 -2.66
N ASP A 95 -1.72 -6.62 -1.35
CA ASP A 95 -2.44 -5.57 -0.63
C ASP A 95 -3.85 -5.31 -1.20
N ALA A 96 -4.63 -6.38 -1.27
CA ALA A 96 -6.01 -6.31 -1.71
C ALA A 96 -6.93 -5.74 -0.62
N ILE A 97 -6.73 -6.17 0.61
CA ILE A 97 -7.58 -5.83 1.76
C ILE A 97 -6.93 -4.76 2.64
N THR A 98 -7.70 -4.31 3.65
CA THR A 98 -7.32 -3.24 4.60
C THR A 98 -7.24 -1.85 3.96
N GLY A 99 -7.93 -0.87 4.52
CA GLY A 99 -7.82 0.54 4.10
C GLY A 99 -9.12 1.33 4.16
N THR A 100 -10.29 0.74 3.93
CA THR A 100 -11.56 1.46 3.94
C THR A 100 -12.62 0.80 4.82
N LEU A 101 -13.78 1.46 4.94
CA LEU A 101 -14.93 0.90 5.64
C LEU A 101 -15.45 -0.42 5.04
N TYR A 102 -15.14 -0.72 3.77
CA TYR A 102 -15.43 -2.03 3.19
C TYR A 102 -14.69 -3.14 3.95
N HIS A 103 -13.41 -2.94 4.24
CA HIS A 103 -12.66 -3.90 5.07
C HIS A 103 -13.22 -3.96 6.49
N THR A 104 -13.47 -2.81 7.12
CA THR A 104 -14.01 -2.75 8.49
C THR A 104 -15.31 -3.55 8.63
N LEU A 105 -16.21 -3.47 7.65
CA LEU A 105 -17.52 -4.14 7.71
C LEU A 105 -17.47 -5.59 7.22
N TYR A 106 -16.68 -5.86 6.15
CA TYR A 106 -16.77 -7.12 5.43
C TYR A 106 -15.50 -7.98 5.52
N GLN A 107 -14.43 -7.46 6.12
CA GLN A 107 -13.18 -8.20 6.40
C GLN A 107 -12.62 -8.94 5.16
N GLY A 108 -12.76 -8.34 3.96
CA GLY A 108 -12.27 -8.87 2.69
C GLY A 108 -13.34 -9.53 1.81
N GLU A 109 -14.57 -9.78 2.30
CA GLU A 109 -15.65 -10.38 1.48
C GLU A 109 -15.97 -9.52 0.24
N ALA A 110 -16.06 -8.19 0.40
CA ALA A 110 -16.32 -7.26 -0.69
C ALA A 110 -15.19 -7.26 -1.73
N ASP A 111 -13.95 -7.29 -1.27
CA ASP A 111 -12.75 -7.36 -2.10
C ASP A 111 -12.73 -8.67 -2.90
N ALA A 112 -12.93 -9.80 -2.23
CA ALA A 112 -13.02 -11.11 -2.86
C ALA A 112 -14.10 -11.18 -3.94
N ALA A 113 -15.29 -10.60 -3.67
CA ALA A 113 -16.39 -10.56 -4.63
C ALA A 113 -16.05 -9.74 -5.88
N LEU A 114 -15.37 -8.59 -5.72
CA LEU A 114 -14.92 -7.76 -6.83
C LEU A 114 -13.74 -8.40 -7.57
N MET A 115 -12.78 -9.00 -6.90
CA MET A 115 -11.68 -9.76 -7.52
C MET A 115 -12.22 -10.92 -8.37
N ASN A 116 -13.29 -11.57 -7.92
CA ASN A 116 -14.01 -12.59 -8.71
C ASN A 116 -14.73 -12.04 -9.95
N SER A 117 -14.91 -10.73 -10.10
CA SER A 117 -15.40 -10.13 -11.35
C SER A 117 -14.32 -10.06 -12.46
N VAL A 118 -13.04 -10.18 -12.07
CA VAL A 118 -11.86 -10.17 -12.96
C VAL A 118 -11.36 -11.58 -13.24
N CYS A 119 -11.35 -12.47 -12.25
CA CYS A 119 -10.71 -13.79 -12.28
C CYS A 119 -9.20 -13.67 -12.56
N PHE A 120 -8.42 -13.24 -11.60
CA PHE A 120 -6.96 -13.22 -11.71
C PHE A 120 -6.40 -14.64 -11.87
N ASP A 121 -5.34 -14.79 -12.67
CA ASP A 121 -4.58 -16.06 -12.79
C ASP A 121 -3.77 -16.30 -11.50
N ALA A 122 -3.14 -15.24 -10.99
CA ALA A 122 -2.40 -15.28 -9.74
C ALA A 122 -2.64 -14.00 -8.90
N PHE A 123 -2.62 -14.18 -7.60
CA PHE A 123 -2.64 -13.16 -6.57
C PHE A 123 -1.47 -13.39 -5.64
N GLU A 124 -0.55 -12.45 -5.55
CA GLU A 124 0.51 -12.41 -4.54
C GLU A 124 -0.05 -11.84 -3.25
N LEU A 125 0.41 -12.32 -2.10
CA LEU A 125 0.10 -11.69 -0.83
C LEU A 125 0.88 -10.38 -0.67
N GLY A 126 0.29 -9.41 0.02
CA GLY A 126 1.00 -8.29 0.60
C GLY A 126 0.98 -8.35 2.13
N ASN A 127 1.62 -7.40 2.78
CA ASN A 127 1.70 -7.39 4.24
C ASN A 127 0.33 -7.14 4.90
N HIS A 128 -0.58 -6.41 4.24
CA HIS A 128 -1.91 -6.13 4.77
C HIS A 128 -2.86 -7.32 4.75
N GLU A 129 -2.58 -8.34 3.98
CA GLU A 129 -3.27 -9.61 4.07
C GLU A 129 -3.12 -10.25 5.46
N PHE A 130 -2.08 -9.88 6.22
CA PHE A 130 -1.81 -10.38 7.58
C PHE A 130 -2.26 -9.45 8.72
N ASP A 131 -2.94 -8.34 8.46
CA ASP A 131 -3.35 -7.39 9.51
C ASP A 131 -4.31 -7.99 10.53
N GLU A 132 -5.24 -8.84 10.09
CA GLU A 132 -6.14 -9.63 10.93
C GLU A 132 -5.56 -11.01 11.29
N GLY A 133 -4.24 -11.19 11.11
CA GLY A 133 -3.53 -12.43 11.33
C GLY A 133 -3.90 -13.54 10.34
N ASP A 134 -3.26 -14.69 10.49
CA ASP A 134 -3.45 -15.85 9.60
C ASP A 134 -4.91 -16.30 9.48
N ALA A 135 -5.70 -16.17 10.55
CA ALA A 135 -7.12 -16.53 10.53
C ALA A 135 -7.97 -15.51 9.74
N GLY A 136 -7.59 -14.22 9.77
CA GLY A 136 -8.21 -13.19 8.94
C GLY A 136 -7.92 -13.43 7.47
N LEU A 137 -6.66 -13.67 7.15
CA LEU A 137 -6.24 -14.04 5.80
C LEU A 137 -6.96 -15.29 5.30
N GLN A 138 -7.06 -16.34 6.12
CA GLN A 138 -7.79 -17.54 5.74
C GLN A 138 -9.23 -17.21 5.32
N ARG A 139 -9.99 -16.42 6.11
CA ARG A 139 -11.36 -16.03 5.78
C ARG A 139 -11.44 -15.33 4.42
N PHE A 140 -10.59 -14.34 4.20
CA PHE A 140 -10.53 -13.63 2.91
C PHE A 140 -10.25 -14.59 1.74
N LEU A 141 -9.31 -15.54 1.91
CA LEU A 141 -8.98 -16.53 0.87
C LEU A 141 -10.12 -17.54 0.65
N ASP A 142 -10.88 -17.88 1.69
CA ASP A 142 -12.08 -18.71 1.57
C ASP A 142 -13.16 -17.98 0.77
N ASP A 143 -13.39 -16.69 1.02
CA ASP A 143 -14.30 -15.86 0.26
C ASP A 143 -13.87 -15.75 -1.21
N LEU A 144 -12.59 -15.55 -1.47
CA LEU A 144 -12.03 -15.51 -2.81
C LEU A 144 -12.24 -16.84 -3.57
N ARG A 145 -12.06 -17.98 -2.88
CA ARG A 145 -12.27 -19.33 -3.43
C ARG A 145 -13.73 -19.71 -3.60
N SER A 146 -14.65 -19.08 -2.85
CA SER A 146 -16.08 -19.34 -2.94
C SER A 146 -16.68 -18.90 -4.27
N GLY A 147 -16.03 -18.00 -4.98
CA GLY A 147 -16.44 -17.49 -6.27
C GLY A 147 -16.17 -18.45 -7.45
N PRO A 148 -16.52 -18.02 -8.66
CA PRO A 148 -16.39 -18.85 -9.87
C PRO A 148 -14.93 -18.99 -10.34
N CYS A 149 -14.03 -18.17 -9.83
CA CYS A 149 -12.64 -18.07 -10.31
C CYS A 149 -11.73 -19.12 -9.65
N ARG A 150 -10.58 -19.33 -10.27
CA ARG A 150 -9.52 -20.22 -9.75
C ARG A 150 -8.22 -19.43 -9.65
N THR A 151 -8.26 -18.35 -8.87
CA THR A 151 -7.08 -17.53 -8.59
C THR A 151 -6.09 -18.32 -7.74
N THR A 152 -4.85 -18.45 -8.22
CA THR A 152 -3.77 -19.08 -7.45
C THR A 152 -3.13 -18.05 -6.54
N VAL A 153 -3.15 -18.30 -5.24
CA VAL A 153 -2.48 -17.44 -4.24
C VAL A 153 -1.02 -17.83 -4.14
N LEU A 154 -0.14 -16.86 -4.32
CA LEU A 154 1.31 -17.05 -4.35
C LEU A 154 1.98 -16.44 -3.11
N ALA A 155 3.01 -17.10 -2.58
CA ALA A 155 3.95 -16.59 -1.60
C ALA A 155 5.09 -17.61 -1.43
N ALA A 156 6.15 -17.52 -2.21
CA ALA A 156 7.22 -18.53 -2.24
C ALA A 156 8.13 -18.50 -1.01
N ASN A 157 8.21 -17.37 -0.35
CA ASN A 157 9.03 -17.16 0.85
C ASN A 157 8.23 -17.23 2.16
N VAL A 158 6.94 -17.61 2.11
CA VAL A 158 6.07 -17.74 3.29
C VAL A 158 5.77 -19.21 3.55
N GLU A 159 6.06 -19.67 4.77
CA GLU A 159 5.82 -21.05 5.22
C GLU A 159 4.95 -21.03 6.49
N ALA A 160 3.67 -21.36 6.35
CA ALA A 160 2.77 -21.58 7.48
C ALA A 160 2.92 -23.02 8.02
N ALA A 161 2.97 -23.18 9.34
CA ALA A 161 3.05 -24.50 9.96
C ALA A 161 1.77 -25.31 9.73
N ILE A 162 1.90 -26.60 9.47
CA ILE A 162 0.75 -27.52 9.31
C ILE A 162 -0.06 -27.55 10.61
N GLY A 163 -1.38 -27.48 10.49
CA GLY A 163 -2.31 -27.37 11.62
C GLY A 163 -2.65 -25.92 11.99
N THR A 164 -2.17 -24.93 11.22
CA THR A 164 -2.51 -23.51 11.37
C THR A 164 -3.51 -23.08 10.29
N PRO A 165 -4.13 -21.89 10.39
CA PRO A 165 -5.15 -21.45 9.44
C PRO A 165 -4.73 -21.52 7.97
N LEU A 166 -3.50 -21.14 7.62
CA LEU A 166 -3.02 -21.13 6.23
C LEU A 166 -2.50 -22.49 5.72
N SER A 167 -2.37 -23.49 6.59
CA SER A 167 -1.97 -24.85 6.26
C SER A 167 -2.67 -25.86 7.18
N PRO A 168 -4.02 -25.93 7.14
CA PRO A 168 -4.79 -26.70 8.11
C PRO A 168 -4.51 -28.20 8.05
N VAL A 169 -4.24 -28.76 6.88
CA VAL A 169 -4.04 -30.20 6.66
C VAL A 169 -2.67 -30.50 6.07
N ALA A 170 -2.24 -29.72 5.08
CA ALA A 170 -1.00 -29.94 4.35
C ALA A 170 -0.29 -28.62 4.06
N ALA A 171 1.02 -28.69 3.78
CA ALA A 171 1.74 -27.54 3.23
C ALA A 171 1.09 -27.10 1.92
N HIS A 172 1.00 -25.82 1.73
CA HIS A 172 0.41 -25.21 0.52
C HIS A 172 -1.11 -25.42 0.35
N ASP A 173 -1.87 -25.63 1.42
CA ASP A 173 -3.33 -25.64 1.35
C ASP A 173 -3.89 -24.34 0.80
N TYR A 174 -3.29 -23.21 1.19
CA TYR A 174 -3.66 -21.88 0.70
C TYR A 174 -2.57 -21.23 -0.15
N LEU A 175 -1.32 -21.32 0.23
CA LEU A 175 -0.21 -20.58 -0.37
C LEU A 175 0.62 -21.48 -1.27
N ASN A 176 0.84 -21.05 -2.50
CA ASN A 176 1.67 -21.75 -3.47
C ASN A 176 2.96 -20.96 -3.74
N PRO A 177 4.11 -21.62 -3.93
CA PRO A 177 5.33 -20.87 -4.25
C PRO A 177 5.34 -20.32 -5.67
N TYR A 178 4.65 -20.94 -6.60
CA TYR A 178 4.58 -20.52 -8.00
C TYR A 178 3.35 -21.09 -8.71
N LEU A 179 2.99 -20.47 -9.83
CA LEU A 179 2.02 -20.95 -10.81
C LEU A 179 2.74 -21.27 -12.13
N LEU A 180 2.35 -22.38 -12.79
CA LEU A 180 2.74 -22.67 -14.18
C LEU A 180 1.56 -22.40 -15.11
N LYS A 181 1.78 -21.53 -16.10
CA LYS A 181 0.77 -21.21 -17.12
C LYS A 181 1.31 -21.55 -18.51
N SER A 182 0.56 -22.36 -19.26
CA SER A 182 0.97 -22.76 -20.62
C SER A 182 0.24 -21.96 -21.68
N PHE A 183 1.00 -21.50 -22.67
CA PHE A 183 0.53 -20.85 -23.88
C PHE A 183 1.01 -21.67 -25.08
N GLY A 184 0.11 -22.48 -25.64
CA GLY A 184 0.49 -23.49 -26.64
C GLY A 184 1.48 -24.51 -26.05
N ASN A 185 2.67 -24.55 -26.63
CA ASN A 185 3.75 -25.43 -26.17
C ASN A 185 4.78 -24.75 -25.26
N VAL A 186 4.57 -23.48 -24.90
CA VAL A 186 5.45 -22.73 -24.01
C VAL A 186 4.82 -22.59 -22.64
N THR A 187 5.58 -22.88 -21.60
CA THR A 187 5.15 -22.70 -20.20
C THR A 187 5.92 -21.56 -19.56
N VAL A 188 5.18 -20.69 -18.87
CA VAL A 188 5.67 -19.56 -18.08
C VAL A 188 5.54 -19.91 -16.61
N GLY A 189 6.58 -19.63 -15.81
CA GLY A 189 6.54 -19.74 -14.35
C GLY A 189 6.31 -18.37 -13.72
N ILE A 190 5.33 -18.27 -12.81
CA ILE A 190 5.03 -17.07 -12.04
C ILE A 190 5.33 -17.39 -10.57
N ILE A 191 6.31 -16.75 -9.96
CA ILE A 191 6.77 -16.96 -8.58
C ILE A 191 6.32 -15.78 -7.74
N GLY A 192 5.69 -16.03 -6.58
CA GLY A 192 5.27 -14.98 -5.65
C GLY A 192 6.33 -14.65 -4.59
N ILE A 193 6.52 -13.38 -4.24
CA ILE A 193 7.47 -12.94 -3.22
C ILE A 193 6.85 -11.84 -2.35
N GLU A 194 6.68 -12.15 -1.08
CA GLU A 194 6.13 -11.28 -0.03
C GLU A 194 7.22 -10.53 0.72
N VAL A 195 6.95 -9.28 1.14
CA VAL A 195 7.88 -8.46 1.94
C VAL A 195 7.98 -8.96 3.37
N ARG A 196 9.10 -9.55 3.73
CA ARG A 196 9.34 -10.12 5.05
C ARG A 196 9.33 -9.08 6.17
N GLY A 197 10.09 -8.01 6.00
CA GLY A 197 10.41 -7.07 7.07
C GLY A 197 9.18 -6.34 7.59
N LYS A 198 8.37 -5.79 6.71
CA LYS A 198 7.12 -5.09 7.04
C LYS A 198 6.11 -6.04 7.64
N THR A 199 5.87 -7.17 7.01
CA THR A 199 4.88 -8.16 7.44
C THR A 199 5.13 -8.64 8.86
N MET A 200 6.36 -8.95 9.20
CA MET A 200 6.72 -9.39 10.56
C MET A 200 6.62 -8.29 11.62
N ASN A 201 6.88 -7.03 11.25
CA ASN A 201 7.00 -5.93 12.21
C ASN A 201 5.72 -5.09 12.32
N SER A 202 4.97 -4.94 11.22
CA SER A 202 3.81 -4.04 11.14
C SER A 202 2.48 -4.78 11.12
N SER A 203 2.42 -5.99 10.55
CA SER A 203 1.23 -6.84 10.53
C SER A 203 1.23 -7.90 11.64
N ARG A 204 0.28 -8.84 11.64
CA ARG A 204 0.06 -9.76 12.77
C ARG A 204 0.11 -11.25 12.39
N PRO A 205 1.06 -11.70 11.56
CA PRO A 205 1.17 -13.12 11.26
C PRO A 205 1.42 -13.93 12.54
N LEU A 206 1.00 -15.20 12.54
CA LEU A 206 1.34 -16.11 13.63
C LEU A 206 2.87 -16.30 13.71
N ALA A 207 3.40 -16.48 14.92
CA ALA A 207 4.82 -16.77 15.13
C ALA A 207 5.28 -18.08 14.46
N SER A 208 4.33 -18.96 14.13
CA SER A 208 4.55 -20.23 13.40
C SER A 208 4.55 -20.04 11.88
N THR A 209 4.15 -18.89 11.38
CA THR A 209 4.25 -18.51 9.96
C THR A 209 5.59 -17.82 9.74
N ARG A 210 6.44 -18.42 8.94
CA ARG A 210 7.83 -18.01 8.72
C ARG A 210 7.99 -17.31 7.39
N PHE A 211 8.78 -16.27 7.38
CA PHE A 211 9.14 -15.50 6.20
C PHE A 211 10.64 -15.64 5.93
N ALA A 212 10.98 -16.20 4.77
CA ALA A 212 12.36 -16.36 4.33
C ALA A 212 12.84 -15.10 3.58
N ASP A 213 14.15 -15.02 3.33
CA ASP A 213 14.75 -13.93 2.54
C ASP A 213 14.18 -13.92 1.11
N GLU A 214 13.82 -12.74 0.64
CA GLU A 214 13.12 -12.50 -0.63
C GLU A 214 13.98 -12.94 -1.83
N VAL A 215 15.22 -12.45 -1.91
CA VAL A 215 16.15 -12.73 -3.03
C VAL A 215 16.54 -14.20 -3.07
N ALA A 216 16.88 -14.78 -1.91
CA ALA A 216 17.25 -16.19 -1.82
C ALA A 216 16.09 -17.12 -2.21
N SER A 217 14.86 -16.76 -1.82
CA SER A 217 13.65 -17.53 -2.17
C SER A 217 13.34 -17.41 -3.66
N ALA A 218 13.40 -16.22 -4.23
CA ALA A 218 13.21 -16.00 -5.66
C ALA A 218 14.20 -16.85 -6.47
N GLN A 219 15.52 -16.75 -6.18
CA GLN A 219 16.53 -17.54 -6.91
C GLN A 219 16.32 -19.04 -6.77
N LYS A 220 16.01 -19.53 -5.55
CA LYS A 220 15.71 -20.95 -5.30
C LYS A 220 14.61 -21.48 -6.23
N TYR A 221 13.53 -20.75 -6.42
CA TYR A 221 12.43 -21.20 -7.24
C TYR A 221 12.67 -20.95 -8.73
N ILE A 222 13.41 -19.92 -9.12
CA ILE A 222 13.93 -19.75 -10.48
C ILE A 222 14.75 -20.98 -10.87
N ASP A 223 15.75 -21.34 -10.08
CA ASP A 223 16.63 -22.50 -10.32
C ASP A 223 15.83 -23.80 -10.44
N ARG A 224 14.83 -23.97 -9.57
CA ARG A 224 13.93 -25.14 -9.59
C ARG A 224 13.13 -25.21 -10.90
N LEU A 225 12.57 -24.10 -11.36
CA LEU A 225 11.79 -24.05 -12.61
C LEU A 225 12.70 -24.21 -13.84
N ARG A 226 13.87 -23.61 -13.82
CA ARG A 226 14.89 -23.78 -14.88
C ARG A 226 15.32 -25.25 -15.01
N ALA A 227 15.51 -25.96 -13.90
CA ALA A 227 15.82 -27.38 -13.90
C ALA A 227 14.69 -28.25 -14.50
N GLN A 228 13.45 -27.75 -14.49
CA GLN A 228 12.29 -28.37 -15.16
C GLN A 228 12.15 -27.97 -16.63
N GLY A 229 13.07 -27.15 -17.15
CA GLY A 229 13.03 -26.65 -18.54
C GLY A 229 12.16 -25.42 -18.75
N ILE A 230 11.60 -24.81 -17.71
CA ILE A 230 10.84 -23.55 -17.79
C ILE A 230 11.82 -22.39 -18.00
N ARG A 231 11.66 -21.64 -19.06
CA ARG A 231 12.60 -20.59 -19.46
C ARG A 231 12.05 -19.17 -19.32
N HIS A 232 10.76 -19.01 -19.12
CA HIS A 232 10.09 -17.72 -19.01
C HIS A 232 9.65 -17.55 -17.57
N ILE A 233 10.30 -16.63 -16.84
CA ILE A 233 10.14 -16.46 -15.38
C ILE A 233 9.63 -15.07 -15.09
N ILE A 234 8.45 -15.01 -14.46
CA ILE A 234 7.84 -13.80 -13.92
C ILE A 234 7.90 -13.85 -12.39
N LEU A 235 8.37 -12.82 -11.77
CA LEU A 235 8.14 -12.60 -10.33
C LEU A 235 6.91 -11.72 -10.16
N LEU A 236 6.05 -12.10 -9.25
CA LEU A 236 4.95 -11.31 -8.74
C LEU A 236 5.32 -10.96 -7.31
N THR A 237 5.65 -9.69 -7.05
CA THR A 237 6.31 -9.29 -5.81
C THR A 237 5.48 -8.27 -5.04
N HIS A 238 5.60 -8.31 -3.71
CA HIS A 238 5.07 -7.27 -2.86
C HIS A 238 6.15 -6.79 -1.89
N GLN A 239 7.10 -5.98 -2.38
CA GLN A 239 8.26 -5.51 -1.58
C GLN A 239 8.70 -4.08 -1.88
N GLY A 240 8.01 -3.43 -2.83
CA GLY A 240 8.29 -2.05 -3.25
C GLY A 240 9.22 -1.93 -4.45
N TYR A 241 8.97 -0.91 -5.26
CA TYR A 241 9.66 -0.69 -6.54
C TYR A 241 11.19 -0.61 -6.42
N ALA A 242 11.70 0.09 -5.40
CA ALA A 242 13.15 0.20 -5.20
C ALA A 242 13.79 -1.17 -4.87
N ALA A 243 13.08 -2.01 -4.10
CA ALA A 243 13.53 -3.37 -3.80
C ALA A 243 13.46 -4.26 -5.03
N ASP A 244 12.45 -4.11 -5.90
CA ASP A 244 12.34 -4.85 -7.17
C ASP A 244 13.51 -4.53 -8.12
N LEU A 245 13.88 -3.25 -8.23
CA LEU A 245 15.07 -2.83 -8.99
C LEU A 245 16.35 -3.48 -8.45
N ALA A 246 16.52 -3.48 -7.14
CA ALA A 246 17.69 -4.06 -6.48
C ALA A 246 17.71 -5.60 -6.58
N MET A 247 16.55 -6.24 -6.48
CA MET A 247 16.38 -7.69 -6.62
C MET A 247 16.72 -8.16 -8.03
N ALA A 248 16.24 -7.47 -9.06
CA ALA A 248 16.53 -7.80 -10.45
C ALA A 248 18.04 -7.92 -10.70
N ALA A 249 18.84 -6.98 -10.20
CA ALA A 249 20.29 -6.98 -10.36
C ALA A 249 21.01 -8.14 -9.63
N GLN A 250 20.35 -8.78 -8.67
CA GLN A 250 20.92 -9.88 -7.85
C GLN A 250 20.52 -11.26 -8.38
N LEU A 251 19.44 -11.35 -9.16
CA LEU A 251 18.90 -12.61 -9.66
C LEU A 251 19.48 -12.97 -11.03
N SER A 252 19.64 -14.29 -11.26
CA SER A 252 19.88 -14.85 -12.58
C SER A 252 18.56 -15.32 -13.20
N GLU A 253 18.47 -15.21 -14.52
CA GLU A 253 17.41 -15.84 -15.32
C GLU A 253 15.97 -15.40 -14.94
N VAL A 254 15.82 -14.18 -14.42
CA VAL A 254 14.52 -13.50 -14.25
C VAL A 254 14.25 -12.62 -15.47
N ASP A 255 12.99 -12.58 -15.93
CA ASP A 255 12.57 -11.87 -17.14
C ASP A 255 11.64 -10.68 -16.86
N VAL A 256 10.71 -10.85 -15.92
CA VAL A 256 9.68 -9.84 -15.60
C VAL A 256 9.47 -9.78 -14.09
N ILE A 257 9.24 -8.58 -13.58
CA ILE A 257 8.79 -8.35 -12.19
C ILE A 257 7.54 -7.47 -12.24
N ILE A 258 6.44 -7.95 -11.66
CA ILE A 258 5.22 -7.16 -11.42
C ILE A 258 5.13 -6.95 -9.92
N GLY A 259 5.25 -5.70 -9.48
CA GLY A 259 5.40 -5.35 -8.07
C GLY A 259 4.22 -4.60 -7.46
N GLY A 260 4.25 -4.51 -6.13
CA GLY A 260 3.35 -3.75 -5.26
C GLY A 260 4.09 -3.07 -4.11
N ASP A 261 3.41 -2.80 -2.99
CA ASP A 261 3.91 -2.30 -1.71
C ASP A 261 4.28 -0.81 -1.64
N SER A 262 4.91 -0.24 -2.62
CA SER A 262 5.37 1.15 -2.57
C SER A 262 4.42 2.14 -3.23
N HIS A 263 3.26 1.69 -3.68
CA HIS A 263 2.25 2.52 -4.34
C HIS A 263 2.85 3.36 -5.48
N THR A 264 3.74 2.78 -6.26
CA THR A 264 4.52 3.53 -7.25
C THR A 264 3.74 3.71 -8.54
N LEU A 265 3.56 4.97 -8.94
CA LEU A 265 3.07 5.32 -10.26
C LEU A 265 4.24 5.32 -11.26
N LEU A 266 4.16 4.49 -12.28
CA LEU A 266 5.10 4.45 -13.39
C LEU A 266 4.42 4.92 -14.69
N GLY A 267 5.16 5.55 -15.58
CA GLY A 267 4.67 6.12 -16.83
C GLY A 267 4.68 7.62 -16.85
N ASP A 268 4.22 8.24 -17.93
CA ASP A 268 4.14 9.69 -18.08
C ASP A 268 2.68 10.16 -17.97
N PHE A 269 2.38 10.93 -16.94
CA PHE A 269 1.08 11.51 -16.66
C PHE A 269 1.10 13.04 -16.67
N SER A 270 2.19 13.64 -17.15
CA SER A 270 2.36 15.10 -17.21
C SER A 270 1.28 15.79 -18.06
N ALA A 271 0.79 15.13 -19.11
CA ALA A 271 -0.29 15.63 -19.96
C ALA A 271 -1.63 15.85 -19.21
N ILE A 272 -1.80 15.23 -18.04
CA ILE A 272 -2.97 15.40 -17.17
C ILE A 272 -2.61 16.05 -15.83
N GLY A 273 -1.40 16.65 -15.74
CA GLY A 273 -0.94 17.40 -14.57
C GLY A 273 -0.59 16.55 -13.35
N ILE A 274 -0.22 15.28 -13.53
CA ILE A 274 0.25 14.42 -12.45
C ILE A 274 1.76 14.21 -12.62
N ASP A 275 2.56 14.83 -11.74
CA ASP A 275 4.02 14.77 -11.77
C ASP A 275 4.61 13.72 -10.81
N ALA A 276 3.77 12.90 -10.18
CA ALA A 276 4.17 11.92 -9.17
C ALA A 276 4.79 10.64 -9.74
N SER A 277 5.05 10.55 -11.05
CA SER A 277 5.66 9.37 -11.67
C SER A 277 7.11 9.18 -11.20
N SER A 278 7.44 7.93 -10.83
CA SER A 278 8.78 7.56 -10.36
C SER A 278 9.70 7.01 -11.46
N GLY A 279 9.20 6.89 -12.69
CA GLY A 279 9.98 6.38 -13.82
C GLY A 279 9.12 5.89 -14.98
N PRO A 280 9.75 5.37 -16.04
CA PRO A 280 9.04 4.86 -17.22
C PRO A 280 8.26 3.57 -16.89
N TYR A 281 7.17 3.34 -17.64
CA TYR A 281 6.48 2.06 -17.64
C TYR A 281 6.57 1.38 -19.02
N PRO A 282 7.07 0.11 -19.08
CA PRO A 282 7.80 -0.56 -18.03
C PRO A 282 9.18 0.05 -17.80
N THR A 283 9.73 -0.13 -16.60
CA THR A 283 11.14 0.12 -16.34
C THR A 283 11.93 -1.09 -16.78
N VAL A 284 12.99 -0.89 -17.56
CA VAL A 284 13.85 -1.98 -18.05
C VAL A 284 15.22 -1.88 -17.38
N VAL A 285 15.60 -2.92 -16.66
CA VAL A 285 16.91 -3.06 -16.00
C VAL A 285 17.60 -4.32 -16.50
N ARG A 286 18.76 -4.66 -15.91
CA ARG A 286 19.47 -5.90 -16.24
C ARG A 286 19.58 -6.79 -15.01
N ASN A 287 19.38 -8.10 -15.22
CA ASN A 287 19.62 -9.11 -14.21
C ASN A 287 21.15 -9.34 -14.01
N ARG A 288 21.49 -10.23 -13.09
CA ARG A 288 22.87 -10.60 -12.80
C ARG A 288 23.63 -11.12 -14.02
N ASP A 289 22.94 -11.74 -14.96
CA ASP A 289 23.52 -12.32 -16.19
C ASP A 289 23.67 -11.28 -17.30
N GLY A 290 23.14 -10.06 -17.11
CA GLY A 290 23.14 -8.98 -18.08
C GLY A 290 21.95 -8.98 -19.04
N ASP A 291 20.97 -9.88 -18.88
CA ASP A 291 19.76 -9.95 -19.67
C ASP A 291 18.73 -8.90 -19.21
N PRO A 292 17.88 -8.38 -20.13
CA PRO A 292 16.87 -7.40 -19.78
C PRO A 292 15.78 -7.98 -18.87
N VAL A 293 15.33 -7.17 -17.89
CA VAL A 293 14.20 -7.45 -17.00
C VAL A 293 13.19 -6.32 -17.11
N CYS A 294 11.93 -6.65 -17.35
CA CYS A 294 10.84 -5.69 -17.41
C CYS A 294 10.16 -5.56 -16.05
N ILE A 295 10.10 -4.36 -15.48
CA ILE A 295 9.49 -4.10 -14.18
C ILE A 295 8.26 -3.20 -14.36
N GLY A 296 7.12 -3.60 -13.75
CA GLY A 296 5.87 -2.85 -13.75
C GLY A 296 5.25 -2.75 -12.38
N GLN A 297 4.66 -1.59 -12.07
CA GLN A 297 3.79 -1.36 -10.91
C GLN A 297 2.67 -0.40 -11.33
N ALA A 298 1.45 -0.54 -10.78
CA ALA A 298 0.24 0.15 -11.22
C ALA A 298 -0.39 0.98 -10.10
N TRP A 299 0.42 1.85 -9.47
CA TRP A 299 -0.03 2.79 -8.43
C TRP A 299 -0.74 2.11 -7.25
N GLU A 300 -1.97 2.60 -6.90
CA GLU A 300 -2.66 2.25 -5.65
C GLU A 300 -4.18 2.46 -5.75
N TYR A 301 -4.95 1.94 -4.76
CA TYR A 301 -6.34 2.29 -4.47
C TYR A 301 -7.29 2.15 -5.67
N ALA A 302 -7.12 1.11 -6.45
CA ALA A 302 -7.90 0.85 -7.67
C ALA A 302 -7.93 2.03 -8.67
N LYS A 303 -6.93 2.93 -8.62
CA LYS A 303 -6.82 4.10 -9.50
C LYS A 303 -6.23 3.76 -10.86
N ALA A 304 -5.40 2.74 -10.96
CA ALA A 304 -4.61 2.49 -12.15
C ALA A 304 -4.63 1.01 -12.58
N PHE A 305 -4.41 0.79 -13.86
CA PHE A 305 -4.36 -0.51 -14.51
C PHE A 305 -3.12 -0.58 -15.38
N GLY A 306 -2.25 -1.55 -15.12
CA GLY A 306 -1.06 -1.80 -15.91
C GLY A 306 -1.32 -2.83 -17.02
N LEU A 307 -0.86 -2.54 -18.22
CA LEU A 307 -0.84 -3.49 -19.34
C LEU A 307 0.56 -3.54 -19.94
N LEU A 308 1.22 -4.69 -19.75
CA LEU A 308 2.59 -4.94 -20.22
C LEU A 308 2.56 -5.97 -21.35
N GLN A 309 3.28 -5.71 -22.44
CA GLN A 309 3.56 -6.64 -23.53
C GLN A 309 5.04 -7.00 -23.51
N VAL A 310 5.34 -8.29 -23.39
CA VAL A 310 6.71 -8.82 -23.38
C VAL A 310 6.90 -9.78 -24.52
N ARG A 311 7.94 -9.55 -25.33
CA ARG A 311 8.36 -10.48 -26.38
C ARG A 311 9.64 -11.16 -25.97
N PHE A 312 9.67 -12.47 -26.20
CA PHE A 312 10.82 -13.32 -25.94
C PHE A 312 11.40 -13.83 -27.25
N ASP A 313 12.72 -13.94 -27.29
CA ASP A 313 13.44 -14.58 -28.41
C ASP A 313 13.29 -16.12 -28.36
N ALA A 314 13.82 -16.79 -29.37
CA ALA A 314 13.80 -18.25 -29.47
C ALA A 314 14.60 -18.95 -28.35
N GLN A 315 15.44 -18.22 -27.62
CA GLN A 315 16.20 -18.72 -26.46
C GLN A 315 15.47 -18.50 -25.14
N GLY A 316 14.32 -17.80 -25.16
CA GLY A 316 13.51 -17.47 -24.01
C GLY A 316 13.98 -16.22 -23.25
N ARG A 317 14.80 -15.36 -23.85
CA ARG A 317 15.24 -14.09 -23.25
C ARG A 317 14.32 -12.97 -23.72
N VAL A 318 14.15 -11.96 -22.89
CA VAL A 318 13.39 -10.77 -23.24
C VAL A 318 14.02 -10.04 -24.43
N GLU A 319 13.28 -9.92 -25.53
CA GLU A 319 13.65 -9.14 -26.72
C GLU A 319 13.17 -7.70 -26.57
N SER A 320 11.96 -7.50 -26.10
CA SER A 320 11.38 -6.17 -25.89
C SER A 320 10.26 -6.17 -24.85
N CYS A 321 10.13 -5.04 -24.14
CA CYS A 321 9.04 -4.71 -23.24
C CYS A 321 8.37 -3.43 -23.71
N ARG A 322 7.04 -3.42 -23.74
CA ARG A 322 6.22 -2.25 -24.03
C ARG A 322 4.98 -2.29 -23.15
N GLY A 323 4.44 -1.14 -22.85
CA GLY A 323 3.21 -1.11 -22.06
C GLY A 323 2.81 0.29 -21.64
N GLU A 324 1.72 0.35 -20.93
CA GLU A 324 1.19 1.59 -20.38
C GLU A 324 0.48 1.33 -19.05
N VAL A 325 0.42 2.36 -18.21
CA VAL A 325 -0.48 2.42 -17.06
C VAL A 325 -1.63 3.35 -17.45
N THR A 326 -2.85 2.86 -17.30
CA THR A 326 -4.08 3.61 -17.57
C THR A 326 -4.74 4.01 -16.27
N LEU A 327 -5.07 5.30 -16.11
CA LEU A 327 -5.94 5.82 -15.08
C LEU A 327 -7.38 5.82 -15.63
N PRO A 328 -8.26 4.86 -15.27
CA PRO A 328 -9.65 4.89 -15.71
C PRO A 328 -10.40 6.00 -14.99
N ILE A 329 -11.09 6.85 -15.76
CA ILE A 329 -11.90 7.94 -15.22
C ILE A 329 -13.35 7.86 -15.71
N GLY A 330 -14.24 8.49 -14.95
CA GLY A 330 -15.63 8.73 -15.37
C GLY A 330 -15.72 9.82 -16.43
N ASP A 331 -16.93 10.04 -16.93
CA ASP A 331 -17.22 11.02 -17.97
C ASP A 331 -17.98 12.27 -17.46
N ASP A 332 -18.13 12.40 -16.14
CA ASP A 332 -18.64 13.59 -15.46
C ASP A 332 -17.47 14.55 -15.16
N PHE A 333 -17.29 15.54 -16.03
CA PHE A 333 -16.23 16.55 -15.91
C PHE A 333 -16.79 17.82 -15.28
N ARG A 334 -16.07 18.36 -14.28
CA ARG A 334 -16.41 19.64 -13.64
C ARG A 334 -15.23 20.58 -13.68
N GLN A 335 -15.48 21.83 -14.08
CA GLN A 335 -14.50 22.90 -14.11
C GLN A 335 -15.01 24.11 -13.33
N LYS A 336 -14.10 24.98 -12.89
CA LYS A 336 -14.47 26.20 -12.17
C LYS A 336 -15.15 27.20 -13.12
N ASP A 337 -16.31 27.70 -12.71
CA ASP A 337 -16.98 28.84 -13.33
C ASP A 337 -16.32 30.19 -12.93
N ALA A 338 -16.89 31.29 -13.37
CA ALA A 338 -16.43 32.65 -13.06
C ALA A 338 -16.46 32.97 -11.55
N SER A 339 -17.25 32.26 -10.75
CA SER A 339 -17.31 32.40 -9.29
C SER A 339 -16.25 31.53 -8.56
N GLY A 340 -15.53 30.67 -9.30
CA GLY A 340 -14.60 29.71 -8.74
C GLY A 340 -15.23 28.39 -8.26
N THR A 341 -16.54 28.19 -8.53
CA THR A 341 -17.28 26.98 -8.16
C THR A 341 -17.13 25.92 -9.25
N PHE A 342 -16.87 24.66 -8.86
CA PHE A 342 -16.85 23.55 -9.82
C PHE A 342 -18.26 23.22 -10.30
N VAL A 343 -18.51 23.37 -11.59
CA VAL A 343 -19.78 23.07 -12.27
C VAL A 343 -19.55 22.09 -13.41
N ALA A 344 -20.59 21.33 -13.77
CA ALA A 344 -20.53 20.44 -14.92
C ALA A 344 -20.22 21.22 -16.20
N VAL A 345 -19.33 20.68 -17.03
CA VAL A 345 -18.95 21.30 -18.31
C VAL A 345 -20.04 21.10 -19.35
N ASP A 346 -20.10 22.00 -20.34
CA ASP A 346 -20.99 21.83 -21.48
C ASP A 346 -20.55 20.68 -22.41
N ALA A 347 -21.45 20.29 -23.33
CA ALA A 347 -21.23 19.17 -24.25
C ALA A 347 -20.01 19.39 -25.18
N ALA A 348 -19.73 20.63 -25.59
CA ALA A 348 -18.59 20.94 -26.47
C ALA A 348 -17.27 20.83 -25.71
N THR A 349 -17.22 21.32 -24.49
CA THR A 349 -16.07 21.18 -23.59
C THR A 349 -15.83 19.72 -23.22
N ARG A 350 -16.90 18.95 -22.90
CA ARG A 350 -16.80 17.52 -22.66
C ARG A 350 -16.19 16.78 -23.86
N ALA A 351 -16.64 17.07 -25.07
CA ALA A 351 -16.08 16.43 -26.28
C ALA A 351 -14.59 16.76 -26.47
N ARG A 352 -14.17 18.00 -26.19
CA ARG A 352 -12.74 18.40 -26.23
C ARG A 352 -11.91 17.62 -25.20
N ILE A 353 -12.39 17.51 -23.97
CA ILE A 353 -11.73 16.76 -22.89
C ILE A 353 -11.58 15.28 -23.30
N VAL A 354 -12.66 14.64 -23.75
CA VAL A 354 -12.61 13.23 -24.17
C VAL A 354 -11.63 13.01 -25.33
N ASN A 355 -11.59 13.94 -26.30
CA ASN A 355 -10.62 13.86 -27.41
C ASN A 355 -9.16 14.05 -26.93
N ALA A 356 -8.91 14.97 -26.00
CA ALA A 356 -7.58 15.17 -25.43
C ALA A 356 -7.08 13.93 -24.69
N LEU A 357 -7.96 13.17 -24.06
CA LEU A 357 -7.66 11.94 -23.34
C LEU A 357 -7.47 10.71 -24.23
N GLN A 358 -7.69 10.80 -25.54
CA GLN A 358 -7.45 9.69 -26.49
C GLN A 358 -5.98 9.54 -26.90
N GLY A 359 -5.12 10.48 -26.49
CA GLY A 359 -3.67 10.42 -26.75
C GLY A 359 -2.97 9.31 -25.96
N PRO A 360 -1.72 9.00 -26.31
CA PRO A 360 -0.90 8.12 -25.49
C PRO A 360 -0.63 8.79 -24.16
N GLY A 361 -0.94 8.11 -23.09
CA GLY A 361 -0.55 8.50 -21.73
C GLY A 361 -1.71 8.83 -20.80
N GLY A 362 -1.79 8.08 -19.78
CA GLY A 362 -2.31 8.40 -18.48
C GLY A 362 -3.77 8.10 -18.25
N ALA A 363 -4.72 8.92 -18.70
CA ALA A 363 -6.12 8.75 -18.34
C ALA A 363 -6.99 8.36 -19.54
N ARG A 364 -8.02 7.53 -19.26
CA ARG A 364 -9.05 7.15 -20.24
C ARG A 364 -10.43 7.17 -19.61
N VAL A 365 -11.40 7.64 -20.37
CA VAL A 365 -12.82 7.50 -19.96
C VAL A 365 -13.21 6.02 -20.10
N VAL A 366 -13.60 5.42 -18.98
CA VAL A 366 -13.96 4.01 -18.89
C VAL A 366 -15.31 3.88 -18.21
N THR A 367 -16.26 3.23 -18.87
CA THR A 367 -17.56 2.90 -18.27
C THR A 367 -17.36 1.74 -17.28
N ALA A 368 -17.94 1.86 -16.09
CA ALA A 368 -17.93 0.79 -15.11
C ALA A 368 -18.63 -0.48 -15.65
N ASP A 369 -18.09 -1.65 -15.34
CA ASP A 369 -18.70 -2.94 -15.67
C ASP A 369 -20.02 -3.10 -14.91
N PRO A 370 -21.17 -3.24 -15.57
CA PRO A 370 -22.45 -3.24 -14.87
C PRO A 370 -22.63 -4.38 -13.84
N PRO A 371 -22.19 -5.63 -14.09
CA PRO A 371 -22.22 -6.68 -13.07
C PRO A 371 -21.35 -6.39 -11.86
N ALA A 372 -20.12 -5.87 -12.06
CA ALA A 372 -19.22 -5.50 -10.97
C ALA A 372 -19.80 -4.31 -10.18
N GLN A 373 -20.38 -3.31 -10.86
CA GLN A 373 -21.05 -2.19 -10.22
C GLN A 373 -22.26 -2.65 -9.38
N ALA A 374 -23.06 -3.59 -9.87
CA ALA A 374 -24.17 -4.16 -9.12
C ALA A 374 -23.67 -4.96 -7.90
N THR A 375 -22.53 -5.63 -8.01
CA THR A 375 -21.88 -6.31 -6.88
C THR A 375 -21.46 -5.30 -5.84
N LEU A 376 -20.75 -4.24 -6.23
CA LEU A 376 -20.29 -3.17 -5.33
C LEU A 376 -21.49 -2.50 -4.62
N ALA A 377 -22.56 -2.18 -5.34
CA ALA A 377 -23.73 -1.53 -4.77
C ALA A 377 -24.35 -2.31 -3.60
N ARG A 378 -24.38 -3.65 -3.65
CA ARG A 378 -24.90 -4.49 -2.55
C ARG A 378 -24.08 -4.31 -1.25
N PHE A 379 -22.79 -4.08 -1.36
CA PHE A 379 -21.93 -3.81 -0.22
C PHE A 379 -22.05 -2.35 0.24
N ALA A 380 -22.16 -1.40 -0.70
CA ALA A 380 -22.28 0.03 -0.43
C ALA A 380 -23.58 0.35 0.35
N ASP A 381 -24.72 -0.29 0.04
CA ASP A 381 -25.99 -0.06 0.73
C ASP A 381 -25.88 -0.30 2.25
N ARG A 382 -25.20 -1.37 2.65
CA ARG A 382 -24.96 -1.67 4.08
C ARG A 382 -23.92 -0.75 4.71
N LEU A 383 -23.02 -0.19 3.92
CA LEU A 383 -22.02 0.76 4.39
C LEU A 383 -22.67 2.07 4.87
N GLU A 384 -23.74 2.52 4.21
CA GLU A 384 -24.49 3.71 4.63
C GLU A 384 -25.14 3.52 6.02
N ASP A 385 -25.53 2.30 6.36
CA ASP A 385 -26.03 2.00 7.71
C ASP A 385 -24.88 1.94 8.74
N LEU A 386 -23.71 1.41 8.36
CA LEU A 386 -22.52 1.44 9.20
C LEU A 386 -22.09 2.88 9.53
N LYS A 387 -22.12 3.77 8.56
CA LYS A 387 -21.78 5.18 8.79
C LYS A 387 -22.58 5.83 9.93
N LYS A 388 -23.83 5.39 10.14
CA LYS A 388 -24.71 5.86 11.20
C LYS A 388 -24.50 5.14 12.52
N GLN A 389 -23.81 4.02 12.53
CA GLN A 389 -23.59 3.23 13.74
C GLN A 389 -22.80 4.02 14.76
N GLN A 390 -23.28 4.02 15.99
CA GLN A 390 -22.58 4.63 17.14
C GLN A 390 -21.32 3.83 17.47
N ILE A 391 -20.19 4.54 17.58
CA ILE A 391 -18.88 3.98 17.95
C ILE A 391 -18.38 4.47 19.29
N GLY A 392 -19.09 5.40 19.92
CA GLY A 392 -18.75 5.92 21.24
C GLY A 392 -19.66 7.08 21.66
N ILE A 393 -19.33 7.66 22.78
CA ILE A 393 -20.00 8.86 23.31
C ILE A 393 -18.90 9.87 23.67
N ALA A 394 -19.05 11.11 23.23
CA ALA A 394 -18.27 12.23 23.77
C ALA A 394 -18.99 12.82 24.98
N SER A 395 -18.40 12.74 26.16
CA SER A 395 -19.02 13.27 27.39
C SER A 395 -19.13 14.81 27.38
N GLU A 396 -18.29 15.43 26.57
CA GLU A 396 -18.22 16.87 26.32
C GLU A 396 -17.66 17.11 24.92
N SER A 397 -17.82 18.32 24.38
CA SER A 397 -17.28 18.64 23.05
C SER A 397 -15.75 18.68 23.07
N LEU A 398 -15.10 18.02 22.11
CA LEU A 398 -13.67 18.13 21.87
C LEU A 398 -13.42 19.15 20.74
N CYS A 399 -12.87 20.29 21.12
CA CYS A 399 -12.79 21.45 20.24
C CYS A 399 -11.63 21.36 19.23
N LEU A 400 -11.85 21.92 18.05
CA LEU A 400 -10.82 22.07 17.02
C LEU A 400 -10.21 23.48 17.08
N VAL A 401 -8.91 23.55 17.28
CA VAL A 401 -8.09 24.76 17.24
C VAL A 401 -6.80 24.43 16.52
N ARG A 402 -6.35 25.24 15.58
CA ARG A 402 -5.06 25.01 14.93
C ARG A 402 -3.91 25.51 15.77
N VAL A 403 -3.96 26.80 16.17
CA VAL A 403 -2.93 27.40 17.00
C VAL A 403 -3.56 27.86 18.32
N PRO A 404 -3.02 27.51 19.47
CA PRO A 404 -3.54 28.00 20.75
C PRO A 404 -3.67 29.52 20.76
N GLY A 405 -4.82 30.04 21.18
CA GLY A 405 -5.10 31.48 21.23
C GLY A 405 -5.52 32.10 19.90
N GLU A 406 -5.69 31.35 18.82
CA GLU A 406 -6.24 31.91 17.56
C GLU A 406 -7.65 32.45 17.75
N SER A 407 -7.99 33.48 16.98
CA SER A 407 -9.33 34.11 17.00
C SER A 407 -10.34 33.42 16.09
N THR A 408 -9.88 32.58 15.17
CA THR A 408 -10.74 31.85 14.23
C THR A 408 -11.43 30.69 14.93
N ASN A 409 -12.76 30.72 15.01
CA ASN A 409 -13.51 29.57 15.54
C ASN A 409 -13.61 28.47 14.48
N ARG A 410 -12.77 27.46 14.61
CA ARG A 410 -12.77 26.29 13.72
C ARG A 410 -13.75 25.20 14.13
N SER A 411 -14.33 25.34 15.31
CA SER A 411 -15.35 24.41 15.82
C SER A 411 -16.78 24.80 15.42
N SER A 412 -16.95 25.88 14.68
CA SER A 412 -18.17 26.35 13.99
C SER A 412 -19.50 26.03 14.70
N GLY A 413 -19.80 26.75 15.79
CA GLY A 413 -21.09 26.62 16.48
C GLY A 413 -21.23 25.40 17.38
N VAL A 414 -20.18 24.62 17.60
CA VAL A 414 -20.18 23.53 18.57
C VAL A 414 -20.17 24.11 19.99
N ALA A 415 -21.20 23.81 20.77
CA ALA A 415 -21.35 24.28 22.14
C ALA A 415 -20.17 23.83 23.02
N GLY A 416 -19.65 24.72 23.88
CA GLY A 416 -18.50 24.46 24.73
C GLY A 416 -17.13 24.69 24.06
N CYS A 417 -17.13 25.10 22.78
CA CYS A 417 -15.92 25.40 22.00
C CYS A 417 -15.75 26.89 21.72
N GLU A 418 -16.25 27.76 22.57
CA GLU A 418 -15.98 29.18 22.52
C GLU A 418 -14.48 29.45 22.77
N GLN A 419 -13.95 30.51 22.19
CA GLN A 419 -12.52 30.86 22.26
C GLN A 419 -11.98 30.85 23.70
N ALA A 420 -12.74 31.37 24.68
CA ALA A 420 -12.32 31.37 26.06
C ALA A 420 -12.03 29.98 26.65
N ASN A 421 -12.68 28.95 26.11
CA ASN A 421 -12.51 27.56 26.59
C ASN A 421 -11.31 26.85 25.94
N THR A 422 -10.70 27.43 24.90
CA THR A 422 -9.63 26.78 24.11
C THR A 422 -8.30 27.53 24.17
N LEU A 423 -8.26 28.74 24.78
CA LEU A 423 -7.12 29.66 24.74
C LEU A 423 -5.78 29.02 25.17
N ALA A 424 -5.78 28.30 26.28
CA ALA A 424 -4.54 27.78 26.87
C ALA A 424 -4.13 26.39 26.33
N ARG A 425 -5.10 25.57 25.92
CA ARG A 425 -4.90 24.16 25.64
C ARG A 425 -4.68 23.83 24.17
N GLY A 426 -5.27 24.67 23.30
CA GLY A 426 -5.34 24.38 21.89
C GLY A 426 -6.43 23.33 21.56
N SER A 427 -6.16 22.43 20.65
CA SER A 427 -7.14 21.49 20.10
C SER A 427 -7.30 20.24 20.95
N ASP A 428 -8.47 20.08 21.58
CA ASP A 428 -8.83 18.86 22.33
C ASP A 428 -8.86 17.65 21.39
N ILE A 429 -9.45 17.82 20.19
CA ILE A 429 -9.59 16.73 19.23
C ILE A 429 -8.25 16.31 18.61
N ALA A 430 -7.35 17.26 18.29
CA ALA A 430 -6.04 16.91 17.76
C ALA A 430 -5.19 16.18 18.81
N GLN A 431 -5.31 16.58 20.09
CA GLN A 431 -4.67 15.88 21.20
C GLN A 431 -5.22 14.45 21.36
N ALA A 432 -6.54 14.27 21.27
CA ALA A 432 -7.18 12.95 21.37
C ALA A 432 -6.76 12.03 20.20
N VAL A 433 -6.67 12.57 19.00
CA VAL A 433 -6.19 11.83 17.80
C VAL A 433 -4.72 11.42 17.97
N ALA A 434 -3.84 12.31 18.45
CA ALA A 434 -2.45 11.95 18.73
C ALA A 434 -2.34 10.84 19.81
N ILE A 435 -3.21 10.86 20.83
CA ILE A 435 -3.28 9.79 21.84
C ILE A 435 -3.69 8.46 21.17
N ALA A 436 -4.69 8.49 20.29
CA ALA A 436 -5.12 7.31 19.55
C ALA A 436 -3.99 6.69 18.72
N TYR A 437 -3.24 7.50 17.98
CA TYR A 437 -2.10 7.04 17.16
C TYR A 437 -1.00 6.41 18.02
N ARG A 438 -0.65 7.06 19.15
CA ARG A 438 0.34 6.50 20.08
C ARG A 438 -0.11 5.17 20.67
N GLN A 439 -1.41 5.00 20.94
CA GLN A 439 -1.94 3.73 21.46
C GLN A 439 -1.91 2.63 20.40
N ALA A 440 -2.25 2.94 19.16
CA ALA A 440 -2.28 1.97 18.06
C ALA A 440 -0.88 1.50 17.65
N SER A 441 0.10 2.42 17.60
CA SER A 441 1.49 2.05 17.35
C SER A 441 2.02 1.16 18.48
N ARG A 442 2.71 0.09 18.09
CA ARG A 442 3.34 -0.84 19.05
C ARG A 442 4.64 -0.30 19.64
N LEU A 443 5.34 0.54 18.90
CA LEU A 443 6.72 0.95 19.19
C LEU A 443 6.85 2.43 19.53
N ALA A 444 5.89 3.29 19.10
CA ALA A 444 6.06 4.73 19.20
C ALA A 444 6.06 5.26 20.65
N ASP A 445 7.13 5.93 21.00
CA ASP A 445 7.22 6.76 22.20
C ASP A 445 6.33 8.00 22.05
N ILE A 446 6.31 8.58 20.85
CA ILE A 446 5.71 9.86 20.51
C ILE A 446 4.74 9.65 19.33
N ALA A 447 3.55 10.26 19.43
CA ALA A 447 2.71 10.48 18.25
C ALA A 447 2.61 11.97 17.95
N LEU A 448 2.61 12.33 16.67
CA LEU A 448 2.51 13.70 16.20
C LEU A 448 1.34 13.85 15.23
N GLN A 449 0.51 14.88 15.43
CA GLN A 449 -0.59 15.25 14.54
C GLN A 449 -0.55 16.77 14.28
N ASN A 450 -0.72 17.19 13.04
CA ASN A 450 -0.86 18.59 12.70
C ASN A 450 -2.33 19.06 12.84
N GLY A 451 -2.52 20.31 13.22
CA GLY A 451 -3.87 20.88 13.38
C GLY A 451 -4.69 20.88 12.09
N GLY A 452 -4.04 20.99 10.94
CA GLY A 452 -4.68 21.01 9.61
C GLY A 452 -5.22 19.66 9.15
N GLY A 453 -4.66 18.56 9.64
CA GLY A 453 -5.16 17.20 9.38
C GLY A 453 -6.50 16.90 10.03
N ILE A 454 -6.90 17.70 11.02
CA ILE A 454 -8.20 17.61 11.69
C ILE A 454 -9.17 18.58 11.00
N ARG A 455 -10.36 18.12 10.61
CA ARG A 455 -11.31 18.91 9.80
C ARG A 455 -12.60 19.28 10.53
N GLY A 456 -12.84 18.75 11.74
CA GLY A 456 -14.01 19.06 12.55
C GLY A 456 -13.77 18.87 14.04
N ALA A 457 -14.55 19.56 14.87
CA ALA A 457 -14.66 19.26 16.29
C ALA A 457 -15.51 18.00 16.49
N LEU A 458 -15.35 17.35 17.64
CA LEU A 458 -16.22 16.26 18.07
C LEU A 458 -17.29 16.83 19.02
N PRO A 459 -18.56 16.93 18.60
CA PRO A 459 -19.63 17.44 19.48
C PRO A 459 -19.89 16.51 20.66
N GLN A 460 -20.37 17.06 21.78
CA GLN A 460 -20.90 16.27 22.88
C GLN A 460 -22.06 15.39 22.43
N GLY A 461 -22.11 14.16 22.89
CA GLY A 461 -23.17 13.20 22.59
C GLY A 461 -22.68 11.97 21.84
N GLU A 462 -23.55 11.38 21.04
CA GLU A 462 -23.25 10.18 20.26
C GLU A 462 -22.22 10.46 19.16
N VAL A 463 -21.25 9.56 19.05
CA VAL A 463 -20.23 9.58 18.01
C VAL A 463 -20.45 8.39 17.10
N SER A 464 -20.66 8.65 15.80
CA SER A 464 -20.82 7.62 14.77
C SER A 464 -19.55 7.43 13.95
N PHE A 465 -19.46 6.36 13.14
CA PHE A 465 -18.42 6.23 12.11
C PHE A 465 -18.32 7.48 11.26
N ASN A 466 -19.47 8.00 10.76
CA ASN A 466 -19.49 9.21 9.94
C ASN A 466 -18.88 10.41 10.66
N THR A 467 -19.09 10.53 11.96
CA THR A 467 -18.50 11.61 12.76
C THR A 467 -16.97 11.51 12.75
N ALA A 468 -16.40 10.32 12.97
CA ALA A 468 -14.95 10.11 12.95
C ALA A 468 -14.36 10.41 11.54
N TYR A 469 -15.01 9.98 10.48
CA TYR A 469 -14.58 10.25 9.10
C TYR A 469 -14.79 11.71 8.67
N THR A 470 -15.69 12.46 9.32
CA THR A 470 -15.78 13.91 9.14
C THR A 470 -14.63 14.63 9.84
N VAL A 471 -14.20 14.15 11.01
CA VAL A 471 -13.05 14.69 11.74
C VAL A 471 -11.74 14.41 10.99
N LEU A 472 -11.58 13.21 10.44
CA LEU A 472 -10.39 12.72 9.74
C LEU A 472 -10.76 12.19 8.34
N PRO A 473 -11.01 13.08 7.35
CA PRO A 473 -11.59 12.66 6.06
C PRO A 473 -10.59 12.16 5.03
N TYR A 474 -9.29 12.20 5.31
CA TYR A 474 -8.27 11.84 4.33
C TYR A 474 -7.94 10.33 4.39
N SER A 475 -7.48 9.79 3.27
CA SER A 475 -7.02 8.40 3.16
C SER A 475 -5.56 8.24 3.61
N ASN A 476 -5.15 8.93 4.68
CA ASN A 476 -3.79 8.85 5.21
C ASN A 476 -3.56 7.54 5.97
N VAL A 477 -2.30 7.12 5.97
CA VAL A 477 -1.81 6.01 6.79
C VAL A 477 -0.77 6.51 7.80
N LEU A 478 -0.51 5.71 8.84
CA LEU A 478 0.48 6.05 9.86
C LEU A 478 1.86 5.54 9.46
N PHE A 479 2.87 6.37 9.67
CA PHE A 479 4.29 6.05 9.53
C PHE A 479 4.99 6.11 10.87
N GLU A 480 5.88 5.17 11.14
CA GLU A 480 6.83 5.23 12.24
C GLU A 480 8.21 5.68 11.74
N LEU A 481 8.83 6.63 12.43
CA LEU A 481 10.15 7.17 12.09
C LEU A 481 11.08 7.09 13.30
N GLN A 482 12.35 6.82 13.07
CA GLN A 482 13.40 6.85 14.10
C GLN A 482 14.08 8.20 14.10
N LEU A 483 14.02 8.93 15.23
CA LEU A 483 14.56 10.26 15.39
C LEU A 483 15.44 10.37 16.63
N SER A 484 16.46 11.23 16.55
CA SER A 484 17.14 11.71 17.76
C SER A 484 16.31 12.80 18.45
N GLY A 485 16.57 13.07 19.74
CA GLY A 485 15.90 14.15 20.46
C GLY A 485 16.15 15.52 19.82
N SER A 486 17.33 15.78 19.28
CA SER A 486 17.62 17.01 18.53
C SER A 486 16.76 17.13 17.25
N GLN A 487 16.57 16.03 16.52
CA GLN A 487 15.69 16.01 15.34
C GLN A 487 14.21 16.23 15.71
N ILE A 488 13.76 15.76 16.87
CA ILE A 488 12.39 16.05 17.36
C ILE A 488 12.23 17.56 17.58
N VAL A 489 13.21 18.22 18.18
CA VAL A 489 13.17 19.70 18.34
C VAL A 489 13.13 20.40 16.99
N GLU A 490 13.91 19.94 16.00
CA GLU A 490 13.87 20.46 14.63
C GLU A 490 12.49 20.28 13.99
N VAL A 491 11.85 19.13 14.17
CA VAL A 491 10.48 18.85 13.67
C VAL A 491 9.47 19.83 14.25
N LEU A 492 9.52 20.11 15.55
CA LEU A 492 8.65 21.09 16.20
C LEU A 492 8.88 22.51 15.64
N GLU A 493 10.15 22.90 15.48
CA GLU A 493 10.51 24.21 14.88
C GLU A 493 10.14 24.30 13.40
N ASP A 494 10.22 23.21 12.64
CA ASP A 494 9.77 23.13 11.25
C ASP A 494 8.26 23.40 11.15
N ALA A 495 7.48 22.77 12.01
CA ALA A 495 6.03 22.90 12.06
C ALA A 495 5.57 24.34 12.29
N VAL A 496 6.13 24.98 13.31
CA VAL A 496 5.80 26.38 13.68
C VAL A 496 6.42 27.37 12.68
N GLY A 497 7.65 27.10 12.23
CA GLY A 497 8.33 27.92 11.24
C GLY A 497 7.63 27.95 9.88
N ASN A 498 6.84 26.93 9.55
CA ASN A 498 6.07 26.92 8.31
C ASN A 498 5.15 28.13 8.16
N TYR A 499 4.36 28.44 9.18
CA TYR A 499 3.44 29.56 9.14
C TYR A 499 4.03 30.87 9.68
N LEU A 500 5.00 30.83 10.60
CA LEU A 500 5.61 32.03 11.16
C LEU A 500 6.66 32.65 10.23
N ASP A 501 7.50 31.82 9.61
CA ASP A 501 8.70 32.27 8.90
C ASP A 501 8.56 32.18 7.38
N ARG A 502 7.77 31.22 6.87
CA ARG A 502 7.67 30.89 5.44
C ARG A 502 6.34 31.29 4.81
N GLY A 503 5.38 31.79 5.60
CA GLY A 503 4.05 32.17 5.10
C GLY A 503 3.17 30.99 4.70
N GLY A 504 3.49 29.78 5.13
CA GLY A 504 2.68 28.60 4.92
C GLY A 504 1.44 28.56 5.81
N SER A 505 0.71 27.44 5.76
CA SER A 505 -0.53 27.24 6.53
C SER A 505 -0.24 27.06 8.02
N ASP A 506 -1.07 27.70 8.86
CA ASP A 506 -1.15 27.46 10.30
C ASP A 506 -1.63 26.03 10.65
N GLY A 507 -2.14 25.31 9.66
CA GLY A 507 -2.47 23.90 9.76
C GLY A 507 -1.28 23.00 10.13
N SER A 508 -0.05 23.46 9.90
CA SER A 508 1.16 22.74 10.31
C SER A 508 1.40 22.71 11.82
N HIS A 509 0.67 23.50 12.62
CA HIS A 509 0.87 23.56 14.07
C HIS A 509 0.78 22.17 14.73
N PRO A 510 1.78 21.76 15.56
CA PRO A 510 1.90 20.41 16.05
C PRO A 510 1.10 20.15 17.33
N TYR A 511 0.49 18.98 17.43
CA TYR A 511 -0.06 18.37 18.64
C TYR A 511 0.59 17.00 18.81
N ALA A 512 0.89 16.60 20.06
CA ALA A 512 1.58 15.35 20.29
C ALA A 512 1.06 14.59 21.52
N ALA A 513 1.20 13.26 21.48
CA ALA A 513 1.05 12.41 22.64
C ALA A 513 2.40 11.76 22.99
N GLY A 514 2.70 11.63 24.28
CA GLY A 514 4.01 11.16 24.74
C GLY A 514 5.13 12.20 24.63
N LEU A 515 4.81 13.41 24.18
CA LEU A 515 5.71 14.55 24.11
C LEU A 515 4.97 15.81 24.56
N ARG A 516 5.58 16.65 25.40
CA ARG A 516 5.02 17.93 25.85
C ARG A 516 6.10 19.00 25.97
N TRP A 517 5.68 20.28 25.90
CA TRP A 517 6.59 21.41 25.83
C TRP A 517 5.98 22.73 26.35
N GLN A 518 6.83 23.72 26.55
CA GLN A 518 6.45 25.13 26.60
C GLN A 518 6.74 25.77 25.24
N LEU A 519 5.80 26.57 24.73
CA LEU A 519 5.88 27.23 23.43
C LEU A 519 5.83 28.74 23.58
N ASP A 520 6.82 29.44 23.01
CA ASP A 520 6.86 30.90 22.94
C ASP A 520 6.91 31.34 21.47
N LEU A 521 5.78 31.76 20.92
CA LEU A 521 5.64 32.19 19.53
C LEU A 521 6.28 33.57 19.24
N SER A 522 6.68 34.31 20.27
CA SER A 522 7.38 35.61 20.11
C SER A 522 8.88 35.42 19.83
N GLN A 523 9.44 34.23 20.06
CA GLN A 523 10.85 33.92 19.88
C GLN A 523 11.20 33.62 18.41
N PRO A 524 12.46 33.86 18.01
CA PRO A 524 12.94 33.42 16.70
C PRO A 524 13.06 31.89 16.65
N ARG A 525 13.13 31.36 15.43
CA ARG A 525 13.35 29.93 15.16
C ARG A 525 14.54 29.38 15.96
N GLY A 526 14.38 28.19 16.53
CA GLY A 526 15.35 27.50 17.38
C GLY A 526 15.30 27.89 18.86
N ARG A 527 14.40 28.79 19.25
CA ARG A 527 14.17 29.21 20.64
C ARG A 527 12.71 29.21 21.06
N ARG A 528 11.80 28.70 20.20
CA ARG A 528 10.36 28.70 20.46
C ARG A 528 9.93 27.63 21.44
N PHE A 529 10.61 26.51 21.45
CA PHE A 529 10.29 25.37 22.27
C PHE A 529 11.26 25.24 23.44
N SER A 530 10.72 25.03 24.65
CA SER A 530 11.50 24.84 25.87
C SER A 530 10.82 23.83 26.79
N ALA A 531 11.51 23.35 27.83
CA ALA A 531 11.04 22.34 28.76
C ALA A 531 10.36 21.15 28.04
N ILE A 532 11.04 20.65 27.01
CA ILE A 532 10.55 19.52 26.22
C ILE A 532 10.75 18.24 27.02
N GLU A 533 9.65 17.53 27.28
CA GLU A 533 9.66 16.27 28.02
C GLU A 533 9.00 15.16 27.20
N VAL A 534 9.54 13.95 27.32
CA VAL A 534 9.04 12.74 26.67
C VAL A 534 8.62 11.70 27.71
N GLN A 535 7.54 11.00 27.42
CA GLN A 535 7.09 9.82 28.15
C GLN A 535 7.28 8.60 27.26
N ARG A 536 8.29 7.78 27.55
CA ARG A 536 8.58 6.57 26.79
C ARG A 536 7.39 5.61 26.77
N LYS A 537 7.27 4.83 25.71
CA LYS A 537 6.26 3.77 25.61
C LYS A 537 6.42 2.80 26.79
N GLY A 538 5.31 2.51 27.48
CA GLY A 538 5.32 1.65 28.68
C GLY A 538 5.82 2.30 29.96
N SER A 539 6.16 3.61 29.98
CA SER A 539 6.54 4.37 31.15
C SER A 539 5.44 5.37 31.53
N GLU A 540 5.24 5.59 32.83
CA GLU A 540 4.35 6.63 33.34
C GLU A 540 5.09 7.94 33.67
N THR A 541 6.42 7.96 33.60
CA THR A 541 7.24 9.10 33.98
C THR A 541 7.61 9.97 32.79
N TRP A 542 7.50 11.30 32.99
CA TRP A 542 7.99 12.30 32.07
C TRP A 542 9.47 12.60 32.35
N GLN A 543 10.28 12.68 31.30
CA GLN A 543 11.70 12.95 31.38
C GLN A 543 12.06 14.03 30.36
N ALA A 544 13.03 14.89 30.71
CA ALA A 544 13.57 15.84 29.73
C ALA A 544 14.08 15.08 28.50
N ILE A 545 13.82 15.61 27.30
CA ILE A 545 14.29 14.99 26.06
C ILE A 545 15.82 14.98 26.03
N ASP A 546 16.42 13.81 25.78
CA ASP A 546 17.86 13.69 25.55
C ASP A 546 18.14 14.00 24.06
N PRO A 547 18.91 15.05 23.73
CA PRO A 547 19.22 15.40 22.35
C PRO A 547 19.84 14.26 21.53
N HIS A 548 20.55 13.35 22.18
CA HIS A 548 21.22 12.19 21.56
C HIS A 548 20.44 10.88 21.70
N GLY A 549 19.36 10.90 22.48
CA GLY A 549 18.48 9.75 22.65
C GLY A 549 17.78 9.39 21.36
N SER A 550 17.51 8.11 21.14
CA SER A 550 16.71 7.62 20.01
C SER A 550 15.27 7.42 20.43
N TYR A 551 14.34 7.87 19.59
CA TYR A 551 12.89 7.83 19.83
C TYR A 551 12.17 7.35 18.58
N THR A 552 11.11 6.58 18.78
CA THR A 552 10.18 6.24 17.70
C THR A 552 9.00 7.23 17.71
N LEU A 553 8.78 7.88 16.58
CA LEU A 553 7.68 8.82 16.37
C LEU A 553 6.70 8.24 15.35
N VAL A 554 5.40 8.21 15.66
CA VAL A 554 4.32 7.86 14.71
C VAL A 554 3.57 9.12 14.28
N THR A 555 3.30 9.23 12.99
CA THR A 555 2.55 10.34 12.38
C THR A 555 1.92 9.91 11.06
N SER A 556 1.11 10.79 10.43
CA SER A 556 0.57 10.50 9.09
C SER A 556 1.68 10.47 8.02
N ASP A 557 1.45 9.72 6.95
CA ASP A 557 2.27 9.70 5.74
C ASP A 557 2.49 11.10 5.17
N TYR A 558 1.44 11.94 5.17
CA TYR A 558 1.51 13.33 4.75
C TYR A 558 2.61 14.13 5.47
N LEU A 559 2.71 13.99 6.80
CA LEU A 559 3.77 14.65 7.58
C LEU A 559 5.11 13.93 7.44
N ALA A 560 5.11 12.61 7.42
CA ALA A 560 6.32 11.81 7.30
C ALA A 560 7.10 12.13 6.02
N THR A 561 6.40 12.39 4.92
CA THR A 561 7.00 12.78 3.63
C THR A 561 7.46 14.24 3.55
N GLY A 562 7.22 15.03 4.59
CA GLY A 562 7.70 16.43 4.67
C GLY A 562 6.69 17.50 4.29
N SER A 563 5.43 17.14 4.06
CA SER A 563 4.33 18.08 3.78
C SER A 563 4.07 19.02 4.96
N ASP A 564 3.33 20.09 4.73
CA ASP A 564 3.11 21.16 5.72
C ASP A 564 4.40 21.72 6.35
N GLY A 565 5.52 21.62 5.62
CA GLY A 565 6.79 22.17 6.03
C GLY A 565 7.58 21.33 7.04
N TYR A 566 7.18 20.10 7.31
CA TYR A 566 7.90 19.13 8.18
C TYR A 566 9.15 18.55 7.49
N THR A 567 10.02 19.44 7.03
CA THR A 567 11.17 19.10 6.19
C THR A 567 12.14 18.11 6.85
N THR A 568 12.26 18.14 8.15
CA THR A 568 13.10 17.19 8.90
C THR A 568 12.55 15.77 8.83
N LEU A 569 11.23 15.58 8.95
CA LEU A 569 10.60 14.26 8.74
C LEU A 569 10.83 13.78 7.31
N GLY A 570 10.62 14.65 6.31
CA GLY A 570 10.86 14.30 4.90
C GLY A 570 12.30 13.84 4.63
N ARG A 571 13.30 14.49 5.22
CA ARG A 571 14.71 14.06 5.11
C ARG A 571 14.95 12.68 5.72
N ILE A 572 14.36 12.40 6.87
CA ILE A 572 14.46 11.12 7.57
C ILE A 572 13.78 10.02 6.76
N HIS A 573 12.61 10.30 6.22
CA HIS A 573 11.88 9.40 5.32
C HIS A 573 12.71 9.07 4.07
N GLN A 574 13.24 10.07 3.38
CA GLN A 574 14.07 9.89 2.20
C GLN A 574 15.39 9.13 2.48
N ALA A 575 15.89 9.22 3.71
CA ALA A 575 17.05 8.44 4.17
C ALA A 575 16.71 6.97 4.50
N GLY A 576 15.44 6.55 4.36
CA GLY A 576 15.01 5.17 4.64
C GLY A 576 14.82 4.84 6.13
N HIS A 577 14.73 5.86 7.00
CA HIS A 577 14.52 5.68 8.44
C HIS A 577 13.04 5.81 8.85
N SER A 578 12.15 5.33 8.00
CA SER A 578 10.71 5.29 8.25
C SER A 578 10.12 3.95 7.85
N VAL A 579 9.04 3.57 8.51
CA VAL A 579 8.26 2.37 8.22
C VAL A 579 6.81 2.80 8.03
N ASN A 580 6.22 2.47 6.89
CA ASN A 580 4.77 2.56 6.73
C ASN A 580 4.13 1.47 7.58
N THR A 581 3.28 1.85 8.52
CA THR A 581 2.52 0.90 9.34
C THR A 581 1.23 0.48 8.64
N TYR A 582 0.84 1.24 7.62
CA TYR A 582 -0.42 1.14 6.89
C TYR A 582 -1.69 1.20 7.75
N LEU A 583 -1.57 1.42 9.02
CA LEU A 583 -2.73 1.71 9.85
C LEU A 583 -3.44 2.94 9.27
N ASN A 584 -4.68 2.76 8.80
CA ASN A 584 -5.48 3.89 8.35
C ASN A 584 -5.70 4.83 9.54
N TYR A 585 -5.38 6.12 9.36
CA TYR A 585 -5.38 7.08 10.45
C TYR A 585 -6.79 7.33 11.02
N THR A 586 -7.83 7.30 10.17
CA THR A 586 -9.23 7.45 10.63
C THR A 586 -9.71 6.20 11.35
N GLN A 587 -9.44 5.01 10.78
CA GLN A 587 -9.80 3.74 11.43
C GLN A 587 -9.10 3.61 12.80
N THR A 588 -7.84 4.02 12.91
CA THR A 588 -7.12 4.06 14.19
C THR A 588 -7.86 4.89 15.24
N PHE A 589 -8.44 6.02 14.84
CA PHE A 589 -9.24 6.83 15.74
C PHE A 589 -10.61 6.20 16.06
N VAL A 590 -11.24 5.53 15.11
CA VAL A 590 -12.45 4.73 15.31
C VAL A 590 -12.20 3.62 16.35
N ASP A 591 -11.12 2.88 16.20
CA ASP A 591 -10.76 1.79 17.13
C ASP A 591 -10.52 2.31 18.55
N TYR A 592 -9.89 3.48 18.66
CA TYR A 592 -9.74 4.17 19.95
C TYR A 592 -11.09 4.53 20.58
N LEU A 593 -12.05 5.05 19.79
CA LEU A 593 -13.39 5.39 20.26
C LEU A 593 -14.16 4.15 20.70
N LEU A 594 -14.14 3.08 19.91
CA LEU A 594 -14.76 1.80 20.23
C LEU A 594 -14.19 1.18 21.52
N ALA A 595 -12.87 1.19 21.67
CA ALA A 595 -12.21 0.62 22.83
C ALA A 595 -12.50 1.40 24.13
N ARG A 596 -12.72 2.72 24.02
CA ARG A 596 -13.02 3.59 25.16
C ARG A 596 -14.50 3.63 25.52
N GLY A 597 -15.38 3.46 24.54
CA GLY A 597 -16.83 3.65 24.70
C GLY A 597 -17.23 5.09 25.00
N THR A 598 -16.57 5.75 25.95
CA THR A 598 -16.76 7.17 26.26
C THR A 598 -15.42 7.91 26.21
N VAL A 599 -15.40 9.02 25.47
CA VAL A 599 -14.23 9.91 25.37
C VAL A 599 -14.53 11.24 26.06
N ASN A 600 -13.52 11.71 26.77
CA ASN A 600 -13.51 12.99 27.47
C ASN A 600 -12.42 13.88 26.86
N ARG A 601 -12.43 15.16 27.17
CA ARG A 601 -11.25 15.99 26.93
C ARG A 601 -10.03 15.35 27.58
N PRO A 602 -8.85 15.40 26.94
CA PRO A 602 -7.62 14.94 27.56
C PRO A 602 -7.37 15.62 28.91
N ALA A 603 -6.77 14.92 29.85
CA ALA A 603 -6.37 15.54 31.12
C ALA A 603 -5.31 16.63 30.87
N ALA A 604 -5.25 17.66 31.71
CA ALA A 604 -4.33 18.79 31.52
C ALA A 604 -2.86 18.36 31.37
N ALA A 605 -2.44 17.29 32.03
CA ALA A 605 -1.10 16.74 31.92
C ALA A 605 -0.80 16.04 30.59
N ASP A 606 -1.83 15.65 29.84
CA ASP A 606 -1.72 14.91 28.58
C ASP A 606 -1.66 15.82 27.34
N TYR A 607 -1.93 17.13 27.51
CA TYR A 607 -1.75 18.08 26.41
C TYR A 607 -0.28 18.30 26.11
N SER A 608 0.05 18.40 24.84
CA SER A 608 1.39 18.73 24.39
C SER A 608 1.82 20.14 24.79
N HIS A 609 0.88 21.08 24.85
CA HIS A 609 1.12 22.48 25.24
C HIS A 609 0.94 22.64 26.74
N GLN A 610 2.03 22.74 27.49
CA GLN A 610 1.99 22.98 28.94
C GLN A 610 1.96 24.47 29.28
N ARG A 611 2.52 25.31 28.43
CA ARG A 611 2.47 26.77 28.50
C ARG A 611 2.62 27.34 27.10
N VAL A 612 1.83 28.37 26.77
CA VAL A 612 1.91 29.07 25.48
C VAL A 612 2.05 30.56 25.71
N ILE A 613 3.01 31.15 25.03
CA ILE A 613 3.17 32.60 24.87
C ILE A 613 2.84 32.96 23.43
N SER A 614 1.89 33.87 23.24
CA SER A 614 1.45 34.32 21.93
C SER A 614 2.50 35.17 21.20
N ARG A 615 2.29 35.46 19.92
CA ARG A 615 3.21 36.26 19.10
C ARG A 615 3.49 37.66 19.67
N ASP A 616 2.52 38.26 20.36
CA ASP A 616 2.62 39.56 21.02
C ASP A 616 3.18 39.47 22.45
N GLY A 617 3.72 38.31 22.85
CA GLY A 617 4.41 38.08 24.12
C GLY A 617 3.50 37.88 25.31
N ARG A 618 2.18 37.70 25.10
CA ARG A 618 1.24 37.43 26.24
C ARG A 618 1.21 35.95 26.58
N VAL A 619 1.26 35.66 27.88
CA VAL A 619 1.01 34.29 28.35
C VAL A 619 -0.48 33.99 28.18
N LEU A 620 -0.81 32.92 27.46
CA LEU A 620 -2.19 32.45 27.39
C LEU A 620 -2.59 31.80 28.72
N PRO A 621 -3.81 32.04 29.20
CA PRO A 621 -4.25 31.59 30.53
C PRO A 621 -4.36 30.08 30.67
#